data_c349237e49e008120afea60499c3e1fd
#
_entry.id   c349237e49e008120afea60499c3e1fd
#
_cell.length_a   1.000
_cell.length_b   1.000
_cell.length_c   1.000
_cell.angle_alpha   90.00
_cell.angle_beta   90.00
_cell.angle_gamma   90.00
#
_symmetry.space_group_name_H-M   'P 1'
#
loop_
_entity.id
_entity.type
_entity.pdbx_description
1 polymer ?
#
loop_
_entity_poly.entity_id
_entity_poly.type
_entity_poly.pdbx_seq_one_letter_code
_entity_poly.pdbx_strand_id
1 'polypeptide(L)'
;MDGCKPQSADGSPRYLHLPNLARLGLAGAAELSRGQKLAYPLSSDDSKIDAAYTYAEEISHGKDTLSGHWEITGVPVLFDWGYFPQQLKCFPKELVEKIIKQGNLPGVLGEKHASGTEIIKELGEEHLKTGKPIIYTSADSVLQIAAHEEVFGLERLYELCKICYELVKPYHIARVIARPFVGTRAEDFVRTGNRHDYAVPAPADTLLDKLVAAGGSVMRWVKLLIFLLTAELRSIILPVVLINYLPLHCRLCKKLLIIAWFL
;
A
#
# COMPACT_ATOMS: atom_id res chain seq x y z
N MET A 1 2.87 -18.86 5.11
CA MET A 1 4.13 -19.60 4.88
C MET A 1 3.94 -21.06 4.46
N ASP A 2 2.80 -21.65 4.75
CA ASP A 2 2.54 -23.08 4.40
C ASP A 2 2.00 -23.28 2.97
N GLY A 3 1.73 -22.22 2.21
CA GLY A 3 1.15 -22.30 0.88
C GLY A 3 2.14 -22.52 -0.27
N CYS A 4 3.39 -22.24 -0.06
CA CYS A 4 4.46 -22.50 -1.03
C CYS A 4 5.48 -23.43 -0.42
N LYS A 5 5.44 -24.71 -0.76
CA LYS A 5 6.58 -25.61 -0.56
C LYS A 5 7.55 -25.34 -1.73
N PRO A 6 8.60 -24.53 -1.55
CA PRO A 6 9.58 -24.37 -2.60
C PRO A 6 10.24 -25.74 -2.78
N GLN A 7 10.11 -26.31 -3.97
CA GLN A 7 10.79 -27.54 -4.33
C GLN A 7 12.12 -27.21 -5.00
N SER A 8 13.16 -27.91 -4.64
CA SER A 8 14.42 -27.95 -5.39
C SER A 8 14.16 -28.61 -6.76
N ALA A 9 15.08 -28.43 -7.71
CA ALA A 9 14.97 -29.06 -9.03
C ALA A 9 14.86 -30.59 -8.99
N ASP A 10 15.28 -31.23 -7.89
CA ASP A 10 15.20 -32.67 -7.60
C ASP A 10 13.92 -33.07 -6.84
N GLY A 11 12.98 -32.15 -6.61
CA GLY A 11 11.73 -32.40 -5.88
C GLY A 11 11.87 -32.42 -4.36
N SER A 12 13.06 -32.22 -3.81
CA SER A 12 13.26 -32.17 -2.37
C SER A 12 12.67 -30.86 -1.77
N PRO A 13 12.16 -30.88 -0.52
CA PRO A 13 11.65 -29.70 0.14
C PRO A 13 12.80 -28.70 0.37
N ARG A 14 12.65 -27.49 -0.13
CA ARG A 14 13.60 -26.40 0.06
C ARG A 14 13.20 -25.61 1.30
N TYR A 15 13.96 -25.72 2.36
CA TYR A 15 13.73 -24.98 3.59
C TYR A 15 14.32 -23.57 3.51
N LEU A 16 13.62 -22.61 4.10
CA LEU A 16 14.14 -21.25 4.23
C LEU A 16 15.28 -21.24 5.25
N HIS A 17 16.41 -20.68 4.87
CA HIS A 17 17.53 -20.43 5.77
C HIS A 17 17.57 -18.95 6.11
N LEU A 18 17.13 -18.58 7.33
CA LEU A 18 16.92 -17.22 7.77
C LEU A 18 17.59 -16.97 9.14
N PRO A 19 18.93 -17.10 9.24
CA PRO A 19 19.62 -17.09 10.54
C PRO A 19 19.45 -15.76 11.29
N ASN A 20 19.41 -14.63 10.59
CA ASN A 20 19.22 -13.35 11.25
C ASN A 20 17.80 -13.18 11.82
N LEU A 21 16.77 -13.62 11.08
CA LEU A 21 15.39 -13.58 11.58
C LEU A 21 15.15 -14.63 12.69
N ALA A 22 15.83 -15.78 12.63
CA ALA A 22 15.83 -16.76 13.72
C ALA A 22 16.35 -16.11 15.02
N ARG A 23 17.50 -15.44 14.97
CA ARG A 23 18.06 -14.69 16.12
C ARG A 23 17.16 -13.56 16.61
N LEU A 24 16.32 -12.99 15.76
CA LEU A 24 15.30 -12.00 16.13
C LEU A 24 14.01 -12.64 16.67
N GLY A 25 13.92 -13.98 16.74
CA GLY A 25 12.81 -14.69 17.35
C GLY A 25 11.65 -15.03 16.40
N LEU A 26 11.87 -15.04 15.07
CA LEU A 26 10.79 -15.34 14.10
C LEU A 26 10.14 -16.70 14.34
N ALA A 27 10.93 -17.73 14.70
CA ALA A 27 10.40 -19.07 14.99
C ALA A 27 9.47 -19.04 16.22
N GLY A 28 9.88 -18.34 17.29
CA GLY A 28 9.07 -18.16 18.49
C GLY A 28 7.81 -17.33 18.26
N ALA A 29 7.88 -16.25 17.46
CA ALA A 29 6.71 -15.48 17.07
C ALA A 29 5.71 -16.33 16.27
N ALA A 30 6.19 -17.15 15.34
CA ALA A 30 5.35 -18.07 14.57
C ALA A 30 4.70 -19.15 15.46
N GLU A 31 5.43 -19.68 16.44
CA GLU A 31 4.90 -20.64 17.42
C GLU A 31 3.80 -20.01 18.28
N LEU A 32 4.03 -18.81 18.80
CA LEU A 32 3.01 -18.06 19.57
C LEU A 32 1.74 -17.79 18.76
N SER A 33 1.89 -17.37 17.51
CA SER A 33 0.75 -17.06 16.62
C SER A 33 -0.05 -18.29 16.20
N ARG A 34 0.59 -19.45 16.04
CA ARG A 34 -0.04 -20.66 15.47
C ARG A 34 -0.34 -21.74 16.49
N GLY A 35 0.17 -21.63 17.71
CA GLY A 35 0.11 -22.65 18.74
C GLY A 35 0.95 -23.90 18.44
N GLN A 36 1.83 -23.86 17.44
CA GLN A 36 2.69 -24.98 17.07
C GLN A 36 4.02 -24.50 16.47
N LYS A 37 5.06 -25.29 16.71
CA LYS A 37 6.41 -25.03 16.17
C LYS A 37 6.43 -25.07 14.65
N LEU A 38 7.40 -24.37 14.05
CA LEU A 38 7.69 -24.53 12.64
C LEU A 38 8.13 -25.99 12.36
N ALA A 39 7.72 -26.48 11.19
CA ALA A 39 8.05 -27.86 10.78
C ALA A 39 9.55 -28.07 10.50
N TYR A 40 10.32 -26.99 10.41
CA TYR A 40 11.76 -27.00 10.14
C TYR A 40 12.44 -25.80 10.80
N PRO A 41 13.73 -25.93 11.19
CA PRO A 41 14.48 -24.81 11.77
C PRO A 41 14.80 -23.75 10.73
N LEU A 42 14.85 -22.49 11.14
CA LEU A 42 15.22 -21.36 10.29
C LEU A 42 16.74 -21.15 10.23
N SER A 43 17.49 -21.72 11.19
CA SER A 43 18.94 -21.68 11.25
C SER A 43 19.49 -22.97 11.88
N SER A 44 20.80 -23.12 11.92
CA SER A 44 21.47 -24.22 12.62
C SER A 44 21.32 -24.14 14.15
N ASP A 45 21.01 -22.97 14.68
CA ASP A 45 20.77 -22.72 16.11
C ASP A 45 19.64 -21.69 16.28
N ASP A 46 18.41 -22.17 16.44
CA ASP A 46 17.23 -21.35 16.70
C ASP A 46 17.05 -21.02 18.19
N SER A 47 17.91 -21.52 19.07
CA SER A 47 17.81 -21.32 20.53
C SER A 47 18.34 -19.95 20.96
N LYS A 48 19.24 -19.36 20.19
CA LYS A 48 19.87 -18.07 20.50
C LYS A 48 19.03 -16.91 20.00
N ILE A 49 18.29 -16.26 20.90
CA ILE A 49 17.45 -15.12 20.61
C ILE A 49 18.06 -13.84 21.21
N ASP A 50 18.35 -12.86 20.37
CA ASP A 50 18.99 -11.58 20.74
C ASP A 50 17.98 -10.42 20.80
N ALA A 51 16.66 -10.69 20.61
CA ALA A 51 15.61 -9.68 20.55
C ALA A 51 14.33 -10.11 21.29
N ALA A 52 13.47 -9.15 21.59
CA ALA A 52 12.10 -9.45 22.01
C ALA A 52 11.24 -9.69 20.76
N TYR A 53 10.32 -10.64 20.83
CA TYR A 53 9.38 -10.98 19.76
C TYR A 53 7.99 -11.21 20.32
N THR A 54 7.00 -10.98 19.47
CA THR A 54 5.59 -11.26 19.74
C THR A 54 4.84 -11.39 18.42
N TYR A 55 3.54 -11.62 18.48
CA TYR A 55 2.64 -11.48 17.33
C TYR A 55 1.53 -10.51 17.69
N ALA A 56 0.89 -9.96 16.66
CA ALA A 56 -0.31 -9.16 16.78
C ALA A 56 -1.35 -9.68 15.80
N GLU A 57 -2.61 -9.62 16.20
CA GLU A 57 -3.77 -9.95 15.37
C GLU A 57 -4.42 -8.65 14.89
N GLU A 58 -4.74 -8.57 13.60
CA GLU A 58 -5.40 -7.42 13.01
C GLU A 58 -6.88 -7.40 13.44
N ILE A 59 -7.33 -6.26 13.96
CA ILE A 59 -8.73 -6.02 14.34
C ILE A 59 -9.44 -5.05 13.40
N SER A 60 -8.71 -4.42 12.48
CA SER A 60 -9.28 -3.50 11.49
C SER A 60 -10.25 -4.20 10.55
N HIS A 61 -11.36 -3.51 10.24
CA HIS A 61 -12.32 -3.98 9.26
C HIS A 61 -11.81 -3.74 7.83
N GLY A 62 -12.15 -4.65 6.96
CA GLY A 62 -11.95 -4.50 5.54
C GLY A 62 -10.51 -4.67 5.06
N LYS A 63 -10.39 -4.89 3.76
CA LYS A 63 -9.13 -5.13 3.08
C LYS A 63 -8.68 -3.88 2.35
N ASP A 64 -7.82 -3.09 2.98
CA ASP A 64 -7.11 -2.00 2.33
C ASP A 64 -5.73 -1.77 2.95
N THR A 65 -4.81 -1.27 2.17
CA THR A 65 -3.45 -0.91 2.61
C THR A 65 -3.47 0.08 3.78
N LEU A 66 -4.43 1.00 3.83
CA LEU A 66 -4.54 1.99 4.91
C LEU A 66 -4.85 1.31 6.25
N SER A 67 -5.78 0.34 6.27
CA SER A 67 -6.17 -0.36 7.50
C SER A 67 -4.95 -0.96 8.20
N GLY A 68 -4.16 -1.76 7.50
CA GLY A 68 -2.97 -2.37 8.09
C GLY A 68 -1.92 -1.35 8.54
N HIS A 69 -1.69 -0.27 7.76
CA HIS A 69 -0.71 0.76 8.12
C HIS A 69 -1.14 1.56 9.36
N TRP A 70 -2.40 1.97 9.43
CA TRP A 70 -2.90 2.72 10.56
C TRP A 70 -2.93 1.88 11.83
N GLU A 71 -3.38 0.63 11.73
CA GLU A 71 -3.43 -0.27 12.88
C GLU A 71 -2.05 -0.54 13.46
N ILE A 72 -1.03 -0.80 12.64
CA ILE A 72 0.36 -0.96 13.09
C ILE A 72 0.86 0.30 13.83
N THR A 73 0.35 1.47 13.48
CA THR A 73 0.68 2.74 14.14
C THR A 73 -0.32 3.13 15.22
N GLY A 74 -1.18 2.21 15.67
CA GLY A 74 -2.05 2.36 16.82
C GLY A 74 -3.43 2.95 16.53
N VAL A 75 -3.85 2.98 15.25
CA VAL A 75 -5.17 3.50 14.82
C VAL A 75 -5.90 2.42 14.02
N PRO A 76 -6.57 1.45 14.67
CA PRO A 76 -7.34 0.43 13.96
C PRO A 76 -8.56 1.04 13.26
N VAL A 77 -8.91 0.47 12.10
CA VAL A 77 -10.06 0.88 11.30
C VAL A 77 -11.27 0.03 11.69
N LEU A 78 -12.18 0.61 12.47
CA LEU A 78 -13.40 -0.05 12.97
C LEU A 78 -14.66 0.34 12.19
N PHE A 79 -14.49 0.90 11.00
CA PHE A 79 -15.55 1.24 10.06
C PHE A 79 -15.34 0.50 8.73
N ASP A 80 -16.40 0.39 7.94
CA ASP A 80 -16.33 -0.32 6.68
C ASP A 80 -15.91 0.61 5.53
N TRP A 81 -14.94 0.14 4.74
CA TRP A 81 -14.64 0.76 3.45
C TRP A 81 -15.69 0.43 2.40
N GLY A 82 -15.88 1.34 1.46
CA GLY A 82 -16.62 1.05 0.25
C GLY A 82 -15.77 0.25 -0.76
N TYR A 83 -16.43 -0.59 -1.54
CA TYR A 83 -15.80 -1.35 -2.62
C TYR A 83 -16.66 -1.28 -3.87
N PHE A 84 -16.02 -1.20 -5.01
CA PHE A 84 -16.75 -1.35 -6.27
C PHE A 84 -17.03 -2.83 -6.55
N PRO A 85 -18.24 -3.18 -7.02
CA PRO A 85 -18.63 -4.57 -7.24
C PRO A 85 -17.77 -5.24 -8.32
N GLN A 86 -17.51 -6.52 -8.16
CA GLN A 86 -16.71 -7.30 -9.12
C GLN A 86 -17.56 -7.70 -10.34
N GLN A 87 -17.80 -6.72 -11.21
CA GLN A 87 -18.59 -6.89 -12.44
C GLN A 87 -18.03 -5.99 -13.56
N LEU A 88 -18.48 -6.21 -14.79
CA LEU A 88 -18.26 -5.28 -15.90
C LEU A 88 -19.00 -3.98 -15.61
N LYS A 89 -18.38 -2.84 -15.92
CA LYS A 89 -18.87 -1.51 -15.56
C LYS A 89 -19.12 -1.42 -14.04
N CYS A 90 -18.07 -1.72 -13.28
CA CYS A 90 -18.12 -1.77 -11.82
C CYS A 90 -18.38 -0.42 -11.15
N PHE A 91 -18.18 0.69 -11.85
CA PHE A 91 -18.43 2.04 -11.31
C PHE A 91 -19.87 2.47 -11.53
N PRO A 92 -20.49 3.15 -10.56
CA PRO A 92 -21.81 3.76 -10.76
C PRO A 92 -21.80 4.73 -11.95
N LYS A 93 -22.83 4.64 -12.80
CA LYS A 93 -22.94 5.47 -14.01
C LYS A 93 -22.82 6.96 -13.72
N GLU A 94 -23.46 7.42 -12.65
CA GLU A 94 -23.39 8.83 -12.22
C GLU A 94 -21.98 9.27 -11.84
N LEU A 95 -21.18 8.36 -11.24
CA LEU A 95 -19.78 8.64 -10.90
C LEU A 95 -18.97 8.82 -12.17
N VAL A 96 -19.12 7.91 -13.14
CA VAL A 96 -18.41 7.98 -14.43
C VAL A 96 -18.77 9.25 -15.18
N GLU A 97 -20.04 9.62 -15.25
CA GLU A 97 -20.51 10.85 -15.88
C GLU A 97 -19.90 12.11 -15.23
N LYS A 98 -19.84 12.14 -13.90
CA LYS A 98 -19.20 13.23 -13.15
C LYS A 98 -17.70 13.31 -13.42
N ILE A 99 -17.01 12.16 -13.46
CA ILE A 99 -15.57 12.09 -13.79
C ILE A 99 -15.32 12.66 -15.20
N ILE A 100 -16.09 12.23 -16.18
CA ILE A 100 -15.98 12.72 -17.57
C ILE A 100 -16.21 14.22 -17.63
N LYS A 101 -17.30 14.69 -17.03
CA LYS A 101 -17.70 16.11 -17.07
C LYS A 101 -16.68 17.00 -16.35
N GLN A 102 -16.32 16.69 -15.12
CA GLN A 102 -15.42 17.53 -14.31
C GLN A 102 -13.95 17.42 -14.76
N GLY A 103 -13.53 16.24 -15.24
CA GLY A 103 -12.21 16.04 -15.82
C GLY A 103 -12.06 16.57 -17.26
N ASN A 104 -13.12 17.11 -17.85
CA ASN A 104 -13.15 17.53 -19.26
C ASN A 104 -12.56 16.46 -20.18
N LEU A 105 -13.10 15.24 -20.09
CA LEU A 105 -12.60 14.07 -20.78
C LEU A 105 -13.45 13.72 -22.00
N PRO A 106 -12.87 13.15 -23.07
CA PRO A 106 -13.63 12.63 -24.20
C PRO A 106 -14.39 11.32 -23.85
N GLY A 107 -14.17 10.78 -22.67
CA GLY A 107 -14.72 9.54 -22.14
C GLY A 107 -13.69 8.85 -21.25
N VAL A 108 -13.98 7.62 -20.84
CA VAL A 108 -13.08 6.76 -20.06
C VAL A 108 -12.99 5.36 -20.68
N LEU A 109 -11.95 4.62 -20.33
CA LEU A 109 -11.74 3.20 -20.71
C LEU A 109 -11.68 2.36 -19.45
N GLY A 110 -11.93 1.06 -19.58
CA GLY A 110 -11.77 0.06 -18.52
C GLY A 110 -13.05 -0.19 -17.75
N GLU A 111 -13.32 0.57 -16.71
CA GLU A 111 -14.50 0.42 -15.83
C GLU A 111 -14.67 -0.98 -15.24
N LYS A 112 -13.56 -1.67 -14.89
CA LYS A 112 -13.57 -3.04 -14.41
C LYS A 112 -12.52 -3.32 -13.33
N HIS A 113 -12.63 -4.47 -12.68
CA HIS A 113 -11.57 -5.02 -11.86
C HIS A 113 -10.44 -5.54 -12.74
N ALA A 114 -9.20 -5.10 -12.48
CA ALA A 114 -8.04 -5.54 -13.25
C ALA A 114 -6.72 -5.37 -12.51
N SER A 115 -5.71 -6.12 -12.93
CA SER A 115 -4.31 -5.84 -12.65
C SER A 115 -3.89 -4.60 -13.46
N GLY A 116 -3.20 -3.65 -12.81
CA GLY A 116 -2.74 -2.43 -13.49
C GLY A 116 -1.78 -2.69 -14.65
N THR A 117 -1.02 -3.78 -14.63
CA THR A 117 -0.14 -4.15 -15.75
C THR A 117 -0.95 -4.68 -16.93
N GLU A 118 -1.90 -5.56 -16.65
CA GLU A 118 -2.71 -6.19 -17.70
C GLU A 118 -3.64 -5.19 -18.38
N ILE A 119 -4.30 -4.31 -17.61
CA ILE A 119 -5.23 -3.36 -18.21
C ILE A 119 -4.53 -2.28 -19.05
N ILE A 120 -3.29 -1.91 -18.69
CA ILE A 120 -2.48 -1.00 -19.51
C ILE A 120 -2.09 -1.68 -20.83
N LYS A 121 -1.70 -2.94 -20.82
CA LYS A 121 -1.44 -3.70 -22.06
C LYS A 121 -2.69 -3.82 -22.94
N GLU A 122 -3.85 -4.05 -22.33
CA GLU A 122 -5.11 -4.22 -23.05
C GLU A 122 -5.63 -2.92 -23.69
N LEU A 123 -5.56 -1.81 -22.95
CA LEU A 123 -6.24 -0.56 -23.31
C LEU A 123 -5.29 0.61 -23.61
N GLY A 124 -3.98 0.43 -23.42
CA GLY A 124 -3.01 1.51 -23.58
C GLY A 124 -2.96 2.08 -25.01
N GLU A 125 -3.05 1.25 -26.03
CA GLU A 125 -3.09 1.73 -27.43
C GLU A 125 -4.39 2.49 -27.75
N GLU A 126 -5.54 2.06 -27.19
CA GLU A 126 -6.79 2.79 -27.35
C GLU A 126 -6.73 4.13 -26.59
N HIS A 127 -6.12 4.13 -25.41
CA HIS A 127 -5.85 5.37 -24.66
C HIS A 127 -5.02 6.35 -25.49
N LEU A 128 -3.93 5.91 -26.11
CA LEU A 128 -3.10 6.77 -26.97
C LEU A 128 -3.87 7.36 -28.15
N LYS A 129 -4.73 6.57 -28.78
CA LYS A 129 -5.55 6.99 -29.94
C LYS A 129 -6.68 7.95 -29.56
N THR A 130 -7.30 7.75 -28.40
CA THR A 130 -8.55 8.45 -28.03
C THR A 130 -8.36 9.55 -26.99
N GLY A 131 -7.24 9.56 -26.27
CA GLY A 131 -7.02 10.44 -25.12
C GLY A 131 -7.88 10.13 -23.89
N LYS A 132 -8.64 9.01 -23.89
CA LYS A 132 -9.49 8.61 -22.76
C LYS A 132 -8.62 7.93 -21.70
N PRO A 133 -8.61 8.40 -20.44
CA PRO A 133 -7.90 7.71 -19.37
C PRO A 133 -8.52 6.35 -19.06
N ILE A 134 -7.71 5.42 -18.55
CA ILE A 134 -8.13 4.08 -18.16
C ILE A 134 -8.47 4.12 -16.69
N ILE A 135 -9.75 3.91 -16.33
CA ILE A 135 -10.20 3.81 -14.94
C ILE A 135 -10.48 2.34 -14.60
N TYR A 136 -9.99 1.90 -13.44
CA TYR A 136 -10.17 0.53 -12.99
C TYR A 136 -10.08 0.42 -11.46
N THR A 137 -10.45 -0.72 -10.93
CA THR A 137 -10.33 -1.02 -9.50
C THR A 137 -9.68 -2.40 -9.28
N SER A 138 -9.45 -2.76 -8.04
CA SER A 138 -8.95 -4.06 -7.62
C SER A 138 -9.73 -4.56 -6.39
N ALA A 139 -9.21 -5.56 -5.69
CA ALA A 139 -9.83 -6.08 -4.47
C ALA A 139 -9.78 -5.11 -3.28
N ASP A 140 -8.93 -4.07 -3.36
CA ASP A 140 -8.83 -3.03 -2.33
C ASP A 140 -9.88 -1.93 -2.54
N SER A 141 -10.07 -1.08 -1.53
CA SER A 141 -10.95 0.10 -1.60
C SER A 141 -10.30 1.24 -2.40
N VAL A 142 -10.24 1.10 -3.72
CA VAL A 142 -9.49 2.02 -4.59
C VAL A 142 -10.21 2.35 -5.90
N LEU A 143 -9.97 3.56 -6.40
CA LEU A 143 -10.13 3.93 -7.81
C LEU A 143 -8.74 4.19 -8.38
N GLN A 144 -8.38 3.51 -9.46
CA GLN A 144 -7.08 3.67 -10.11
C GLN A 144 -7.25 4.27 -11.50
N ILE A 145 -6.38 5.21 -11.85
CA ILE A 145 -6.43 5.92 -13.13
C ILE A 145 -5.06 5.75 -13.80
N ALA A 146 -5.02 5.02 -14.91
CA ALA A 146 -3.84 4.91 -15.72
C ALA A 146 -3.95 5.83 -16.94
N ALA A 147 -2.84 6.55 -17.22
CA ALA A 147 -2.72 7.40 -18.39
C ALA A 147 -1.25 7.50 -18.82
N HIS A 148 -1.04 7.72 -20.14
CA HIS A 148 0.29 7.87 -20.69
C HIS A 148 0.90 9.22 -20.27
N GLU A 149 2.09 9.19 -19.71
CA GLU A 149 2.70 10.32 -19.04
C GLU A 149 2.94 11.53 -19.98
N GLU A 150 3.35 11.26 -21.22
CA GLU A 150 3.64 12.30 -22.21
C GLU A 150 2.40 12.71 -23.00
N VAL A 151 1.56 11.76 -23.42
CA VAL A 151 0.42 12.02 -24.32
C VAL A 151 -0.77 12.61 -23.57
N PHE A 152 -1.10 12.08 -22.42
CA PHE A 152 -2.17 12.60 -21.57
C PHE A 152 -1.68 13.76 -20.71
N GLY A 153 -0.44 13.70 -20.26
CA GLY A 153 0.19 14.65 -19.37
C GLY A 153 0.14 14.24 -17.91
N LEU A 154 1.29 14.25 -17.24
CA LEU A 154 1.42 13.84 -15.84
C LEU A 154 0.60 14.74 -14.90
N GLU A 155 0.72 16.06 -15.05
CA GLU A 155 -0.02 17.02 -14.23
C GLU A 155 -1.53 16.89 -14.42
N ARG A 156 -1.99 16.70 -15.67
CA ARG A 156 -3.39 16.46 -15.98
C ARG A 156 -3.92 15.19 -15.32
N LEU A 157 -3.11 14.13 -15.27
CA LEU A 157 -3.44 12.90 -14.54
C LEU A 157 -3.60 13.17 -13.05
N TYR A 158 -2.72 13.96 -12.46
CA TYR A 158 -2.79 14.30 -11.04
C TYR A 158 -4.02 15.17 -10.72
N GLU A 159 -4.35 16.14 -11.57
CA GLU A 159 -5.56 16.94 -11.43
C GLU A 159 -6.83 16.08 -11.53
N LEU A 160 -6.87 15.16 -12.49
CA LEU A 160 -7.98 14.22 -12.62
C LEU A 160 -8.11 13.33 -11.36
N CYS A 161 -7.00 12.86 -10.81
CA CYS A 161 -7.02 12.08 -9.57
C CYS A 161 -7.54 12.88 -8.37
N LYS A 162 -7.22 14.18 -8.26
CA LYS A 162 -7.78 15.05 -7.22
C LYS A 162 -9.29 15.23 -7.37
N ILE A 163 -9.78 15.43 -8.59
CA ILE A 163 -11.21 15.49 -8.88
C ILE A 163 -11.88 14.18 -8.49
N CYS A 164 -11.33 13.05 -8.92
CA CYS A 164 -11.86 11.73 -8.59
C CYS A 164 -11.85 11.45 -7.09
N TYR A 165 -10.82 11.92 -6.37
CA TYR A 165 -10.74 11.77 -4.92
C TYR A 165 -11.93 12.42 -4.20
N GLU A 166 -12.33 13.64 -4.61
CA GLU A 166 -13.51 14.28 -4.06
C GLU A 166 -14.81 13.54 -4.45
N LEU A 167 -14.90 13.05 -5.68
CA LEU A 167 -16.08 12.36 -6.20
C LEU A 167 -16.31 10.98 -5.57
N VAL A 168 -15.28 10.30 -5.09
CA VAL A 168 -15.42 8.97 -4.50
C VAL A 168 -15.65 8.98 -2.98
N LYS A 169 -15.54 10.13 -2.31
CA LYS A 169 -15.80 10.25 -0.86
C LYS A 169 -17.17 9.72 -0.43
N PRO A 170 -18.26 10.00 -1.14
CA PRO A 170 -19.59 9.46 -0.78
C PRO A 170 -19.71 7.94 -0.90
N TYR A 171 -18.77 7.32 -1.59
CA TYR A 171 -18.70 5.85 -1.75
C TYR A 171 -17.77 5.21 -0.72
N HIS A 172 -17.21 5.96 0.23
CA HIS A 172 -16.27 5.48 1.25
C HIS A 172 -15.03 4.79 0.66
N ILE A 173 -14.58 5.23 -0.51
CA ILE A 173 -13.37 4.69 -1.15
C ILE A 173 -12.13 5.27 -0.47
N ALA A 174 -11.23 4.40 -0.06
CA ALA A 174 -10.05 4.76 0.72
C ALA A 174 -9.01 5.56 -0.07
N ARG A 175 -8.85 5.28 -1.38
CA ARG A 175 -7.77 5.89 -2.19
C ARG A 175 -8.16 6.09 -3.65
N VAL A 176 -7.58 7.14 -4.24
CA VAL A 176 -7.45 7.28 -5.70
C VAL A 176 -5.98 7.24 -6.06
N ILE A 177 -5.60 6.45 -7.06
CA ILE A 177 -4.21 6.20 -7.42
C ILE A 177 -3.95 6.62 -8.86
N ALA A 178 -3.01 7.56 -9.05
CA ALA A 178 -2.43 7.87 -10.35
C ALA A 178 -1.42 6.78 -10.75
N ARG A 179 -1.62 6.19 -11.93
CA ARG A 179 -0.79 5.13 -12.51
C ARG A 179 -0.23 5.57 -13.87
N PRO A 180 0.72 6.52 -13.90
CA PRO A 180 1.33 6.92 -15.16
C PRO A 180 2.15 5.80 -15.78
N PHE A 181 2.15 5.73 -17.11
CA PHE A 181 2.95 4.79 -17.89
C PHE A 181 3.50 5.45 -19.15
N VAL A 182 4.47 4.81 -19.75
CA VAL A 182 5.10 5.20 -21.03
C VAL A 182 5.16 3.99 -21.96
N GLY A 183 5.50 4.21 -23.22
CA GLY A 183 5.56 3.18 -24.25
C GLY A 183 4.64 3.49 -25.42
N THR A 184 4.72 2.73 -26.50
CA THR A 184 3.95 2.96 -27.74
C THR A 184 3.06 1.79 -28.13
N ARG A 185 3.33 0.61 -27.60
CA ARG A 185 2.62 -0.65 -27.89
C ARG A 185 2.40 -1.47 -26.64
N ALA A 186 1.54 -2.45 -26.72
CA ALA A 186 1.18 -3.33 -25.60
C ALA A 186 2.40 -4.04 -24.97
N GLU A 187 3.41 -4.36 -25.75
CA GLU A 187 4.62 -5.08 -25.31
C GLU A 187 5.61 -4.18 -24.56
N ASP A 188 5.62 -2.87 -24.86
CA ASP A 188 6.60 -1.93 -24.31
C ASP A 188 6.03 -0.98 -23.26
N PHE A 189 4.73 -1.09 -22.92
CA PHE A 189 4.15 -0.29 -21.87
C PHE A 189 4.77 -0.59 -20.50
N VAL A 190 5.36 0.45 -19.90
CA VAL A 190 6.01 0.38 -18.58
C VAL A 190 5.44 1.46 -17.66
N ARG A 191 5.05 1.06 -16.45
CA ARG A 191 4.64 2.02 -15.41
C ARG A 191 5.85 2.81 -14.92
N THR A 192 5.69 4.13 -14.79
CA THR A 192 6.76 5.01 -14.31
C THR A 192 6.79 5.08 -12.77
N GLY A 193 7.85 5.64 -12.24
CA GLY A 193 7.98 5.92 -10.81
C GLY A 193 7.11 7.08 -10.29
N ASN A 194 6.40 7.78 -11.19
CA ASN A 194 5.56 8.96 -10.88
C ASN A 194 4.15 8.57 -10.38
N ARG A 195 4.00 7.35 -9.84
CA ARG A 195 2.80 6.96 -9.12
C ARG A 195 2.53 7.93 -7.98
N HIS A 196 1.26 8.35 -7.84
CA HIS A 196 0.81 9.16 -6.72
C HIS A 196 -0.50 8.61 -6.15
N ASP A 197 -0.56 8.46 -4.82
CA ASP A 197 -1.74 7.97 -4.11
C ASP A 197 -2.40 9.13 -3.34
N TYR A 198 -3.66 9.40 -3.66
CA TYR A 198 -4.53 10.31 -2.94
C TYR A 198 -5.36 9.49 -1.96
N ALA A 199 -4.94 9.46 -0.71
CA ALA A 199 -5.54 8.63 0.33
C ALA A 199 -6.24 9.49 1.38
N VAL A 200 -7.32 8.97 1.97
CA VAL A 200 -7.94 9.60 3.14
C VAL A 200 -6.93 9.65 4.29
N PRO A 201 -6.96 10.68 5.14
CA PRO A 201 -6.10 10.76 6.32
C PRO A 201 -6.55 9.75 7.38
N ALA A 202 -5.63 9.38 8.28
CA ALA A 202 -5.97 8.58 9.46
C ALA A 202 -7.03 9.31 10.31
N PRO A 203 -8.00 8.57 10.88
CA PRO A 203 -9.09 9.17 11.66
C PRO A 203 -8.67 9.67 13.03
N ALA A 204 -7.46 9.34 13.48
CA ALA A 204 -6.88 9.78 14.74
C ALA A 204 -5.35 9.86 14.63
N ASP A 205 -4.71 10.45 15.64
CA ASP A 205 -3.27 10.56 15.71
C ASP A 205 -2.60 9.19 15.78
N THR A 206 -1.76 8.92 14.83
CA THR A 206 -0.91 7.72 14.78
C THR A 206 0.24 7.85 15.79
N LEU A 207 0.96 6.74 16.00
CA LEU A 207 2.20 6.75 16.77
C LEU A 207 3.21 7.79 16.23
N LEU A 208 3.24 7.99 14.91
CA LEU A 208 4.14 8.96 14.29
C LEU A 208 3.75 10.40 14.59
N ASP A 209 2.46 10.71 14.57
CA ASP A 209 1.94 12.03 14.94
C ASP A 209 2.26 12.34 16.43
N LYS A 210 2.01 11.38 17.30
CA LYS A 210 2.31 11.50 18.75
C LYS A 210 3.81 11.67 19.01
N LEU A 211 4.68 10.99 18.25
CA LEU A 211 6.12 11.13 18.35
C LEU A 211 6.58 12.54 17.98
N VAL A 212 6.04 13.09 16.88
CA VAL A 212 6.35 14.45 16.44
C VAL A 212 5.83 15.47 17.46
N ALA A 213 4.61 15.30 17.97
CA ALA A 213 4.04 16.16 19.01
C ALA A 213 4.86 16.15 20.31
N ALA A 214 5.53 15.04 20.62
CA ALA A 214 6.45 14.92 21.75
C ALA A 214 7.85 15.50 21.49
N GLY A 215 8.06 16.21 20.36
CA GLY A 215 9.37 16.80 19.98
C GLY A 215 10.32 15.80 19.32
N GLY A 216 9.88 14.61 18.99
CA GLY A 216 10.65 13.64 18.21
C GLY A 216 10.66 13.96 16.71
N SER A 217 11.46 13.23 15.96
CA SER A 217 11.52 13.36 14.52
C SER A 217 11.16 12.01 13.87
N VAL A 218 10.39 12.09 12.80
CA VAL A 218 10.04 10.92 11.97
C VAL A 218 10.77 11.01 10.65
N MET A 219 11.56 10.00 10.30
CA MET A 219 12.34 9.94 9.07
C MET A 219 11.74 8.94 8.09
N ARG A 220 11.48 9.40 6.86
CA ARG A 220 10.95 8.58 5.78
C ARG A 220 12.05 8.00 4.90
N TRP A 221 12.19 6.67 4.89
CA TRP A 221 13.11 6.00 3.99
C TRP A 221 12.46 5.54 2.66
N VAL A 222 11.14 5.39 2.64
CA VAL A 222 10.32 5.01 1.48
C VAL A 222 9.00 5.79 1.43
N LYS A 223 8.28 5.74 0.30
CA LYS A 223 6.98 6.42 0.12
C LYS A 223 5.84 5.96 1.08
N LEU A 224 6.16 5.23 2.12
CA LEU A 224 5.21 4.67 3.08
C LEU A 224 4.49 5.74 3.93
N LEU A 225 5.14 6.86 4.16
CA LEU A 225 4.68 7.88 5.11
C LEU A 225 3.35 8.53 4.74
N ILE A 226 2.99 8.55 3.45
CA ILE A 226 1.73 9.15 2.98
C ILE A 226 0.50 8.49 3.61
N PHE A 227 0.63 7.24 4.03
CA PHE A 227 -0.46 6.47 4.64
C PHE A 227 -0.50 6.59 6.17
N LEU A 228 0.60 7.00 6.79
CA LEU A 228 0.80 6.93 8.24
C LEU A 228 0.61 8.24 8.97
N LEU A 229 0.52 9.37 8.27
CA LEU A 229 0.41 10.68 8.89
C LEU A 229 -0.97 11.30 8.71
N THR A 230 -1.37 12.11 9.69
CA THR A 230 -2.53 12.98 9.56
C THR A 230 -2.34 14.01 8.44
N ALA A 231 -3.44 14.63 7.99
CA ALA A 231 -3.39 15.61 6.91
C ALA A 231 -2.49 16.81 7.23
N GLU A 232 -2.41 17.22 8.50
CA GLU A 232 -1.61 18.36 8.96
C GLU A 232 -0.13 18.08 8.84
N LEU A 233 0.34 16.91 9.25
CA LEU A 233 1.75 16.54 9.20
C LEU A 233 2.24 16.20 7.79
N ARG A 234 1.35 15.78 6.88
CA ARG A 234 1.71 15.54 5.46
C ARG A 234 2.29 16.77 4.78
N SER A 235 1.84 17.97 5.16
CA SER A 235 2.28 19.24 4.58
C SER A 235 3.63 19.75 5.12
N ILE A 236 4.07 19.26 6.27
CA ILE A 236 5.26 19.77 6.99
C ILE A 236 6.52 18.97 6.67
N ILE A 237 6.38 17.73 6.20
CA ILE A 237 7.53 16.82 6.08
C ILE A 237 8.13 16.85 4.68
N LEU A 238 9.28 17.50 4.57
CA LEU A 238 10.18 17.42 3.43
C LEU A 238 10.83 16.03 3.30
N PRO A 239 11.35 15.64 2.12
CA PRO A 239 11.59 14.24 1.74
C PRO A 239 12.86 13.59 2.30
N VAL A 240 13.31 13.91 3.52
CA VAL A 240 14.44 13.21 4.15
C VAL A 240 14.21 13.05 5.64
N VAL A 241 14.43 11.85 6.15
CA VAL A 241 14.11 11.55 7.53
C VAL A 241 14.98 10.48 8.18
N LEU A 242 15.53 10.72 9.34
CA LEU A 242 16.16 9.83 10.30
C LEU A 242 15.31 9.76 11.59
N ILE A 243 15.15 8.61 12.19
CA ILE A 243 14.63 8.51 13.55
C ILE A 243 15.77 8.89 14.49
N ASN A 244 15.77 10.10 15.02
CA ASN A 244 16.64 10.45 16.11
C ASN A 244 16.01 10.00 17.43
N TYR A 245 16.76 9.25 18.19
CA TYR A 245 16.35 8.72 19.49
C TYR A 245 15.92 9.85 20.43
N LEU A 246 14.70 9.76 20.95
CA LEU A 246 14.35 10.46 22.18
C LEU A 246 15.24 9.93 23.30
N PRO A 247 15.77 10.81 24.18
CA PRO A 247 16.42 10.38 25.40
C PRO A 247 15.37 9.88 26.41
N LEU A 248 14.76 8.75 26.11
CA LEU A 248 13.91 8.05 27.07
C LEU A 248 14.81 7.38 28.10
N HIS A 249 14.61 7.72 29.36
CA HIS A 249 15.30 7.17 30.52
C HIS A 249 15.00 5.67 30.76
N CYS A 250 14.46 4.97 29.78
CA CYS A 250 14.20 3.55 29.86
C CYS A 250 15.38 2.76 29.28
N ARG A 251 16.13 2.07 30.14
CA ARG A 251 17.26 1.19 29.75
C ARG A 251 16.88 0.10 28.72
N LEU A 252 15.62 -0.30 28.65
CA LEU A 252 15.08 -1.28 27.70
C LEU A 252 14.85 -0.71 26.29
N CYS A 253 14.56 0.59 26.15
CA CYS A 253 14.26 1.22 24.86
C CYS A 253 15.48 1.54 23.99
N LYS A 254 16.70 1.34 24.48
CA LYS A 254 17.94 1.63 23.71
C LYS A 254 18.17 0.73 22.49
N LYS A 255 17.32 -0.29 22.27
CA LYS A 255 17.47 -1.27 21.16
C LYS A 255 16.14 -1.60 20.47
N LEU A 256 15.09 -0.80 20.59
CA LEU A 256 13.84 -1.04 19.89
C LEU A 256 13.98 -0.56 18.43
N LEU A 257 14.50 -1.40 17.57
CA LEU A 257 14.42 -1.26 16.13
C LEU A 257 13.10 -1.91 15.71
N ILE A 258 12.04 -1.10 15.46
CA ILE A 258 10.82 -1.62 14.87
C ILE A 258 11.11 -1.81 13.38
N ILE A 259 11.53 -3.01 13.00
CA ILE A 259 11.54 -3.43 11.61
C ILE A 259 10.18 -4.03 11.33
N ALA A 260 9.24 -3.20 10.88
CA ALA A 260 8.01 -3.71 10.29
C ALA A 260 8.32 -4.15 8.85
N TRP A 261 8.51 -5.45 8.63
CA TRP A 261 8.51 -6.05 7.31
C TRP A 261 7.07 -6.45 6.98
N PHE A 262 6.54 -5.86 5.95
CA PHE A 262 5.29 -6.30 5.34
C PHE A 262 5.60 -7.38 4.30
N LEU A 263 5.03 -8.54 4.51
CA LEU A 263 4.90 -9.57 3.49
C LEU A 263 3.63 -9.36 2.68
#